data_016c4b9b99b99cbfcde8d13094a94a2f
#
_entry.id   016c4b9b99b99cbfcde8d13094a94a2f
#
_cell.length_a   1.000
_cell.length_b   1.000
_cell.length_c   1.000
_cell.angle_alpha   90.00
_cell.angle_beta   90.00
_cell.angle_gamma   90.00
#
_symmetry.space_group_name_H-M   'P 1'
#
loop_
_entity.id
_entity.type
_entity.pdbx_description
1 polymer ?
#
loop_
_entity_poly.entity_id
_entity_poly.type
_entity_poly.pdbx_seq_one_letter_code
_entity_poly.pdbx_strand_id
1 'polypeptide(L)'
;MAKAKTPTDEKFDKQDIDLFEVLAAIDRKDYAYYDTLSEEQKKKIVPKVLAMWFSSVQGSDALQQYHIISANSYINKHMFSDFMTKNPKLQWMILCVAGLGKKQFHKWIPQLRERVADLREKATVSEVKEFYKKIYKNIDNDTLNELSELYTNQQNKKYYFANKFPEMKLQDIEVLSEFVTLDEIEQYEQDSGN
;
A
#
# COMPACT_ATOMS: atom_id res chain seq x y z
N MET A 1 23.04 -28.76 -31.09
CA MET A 1 23.45 -28.05 -29.86
C MET A 1 23.16 -26.57 -30.08
N ALA A 2 22.08 -26.06 -29.49
CA ALA A 2 21.70 -24.66 -29.60
C ALA A 2 22.39 -23.86 -28.51
N LYS A 3 23.18 -22.86 -28.90
CA LYS A 3 23.84 -21.93 -27.99
C LYS A 3 22.78 -21.05 -27.30
N ALA A 4 22.77 -21.08 -25.96
CA ALA A 4 22.00 -20.15 -25.16
C ALA A 4 22.48 -18.72 -25.45
N LYS A 5 21.54 -17.84 -25.81
CA LYS A 5 21.79 -16.39 -25.89
C LYS A 5 21.98 -15.84 -24.48
N THR A 6 23.14 -15.30 -24.22
CA THR A 6 23.44 -14.44 -23.08
C THR A 6 22.51 -13.21 -23.08
N PRO A 7 22.02 -12.74 -21.92
CA PRO A 7 21.27 -11.48 -21.86
C PRO A 7 22.18 -10.36 -22.33
N THR A 8 21.79 -9.68 -23.38
CA THR A 8 22.43 -8.47 -23.90
C THR A 8 22.41 -7.41 -22.81
N ASP A 9 23.59 -6.86 -22.50
CA ASP A 9 23.78 -5.59 -21.80
C ASP A 9 22.99 -4.51 -22.57
N GLU A 10 21.75 -4.25 -22.15
CA GLU A 10 21.03 -3.07 -22.58
C GLU A 10 21.81 -1.87 -22.02
N LYS A 11 22.49 -1.16 -22.91
CA LYS A 11 23.09 0.14 -22.60
C LYS A 11 21.95 1.04 -22.16
N PHE A 12 21.81 1.21 -20.85
CA PHE A 12 20.97 2.27 -20.30
C PHE A 12 21.36 3.58 -20.96
N ASP A 13 20.42 4.17 -21.65
CA ASP A 13 20.60 5.48 -22.26
C ASP A 13 20.99 6.44 -21.13
N LYS A 14 22.06 7.25 -21.32
CA LYS A 14 22.57 8.18 -20.28
C LYS A 14 21.52 9.20 -19.80
N GLN A 15 20.34 9.19 -20.41
CA GLN A 15 19.17 10.02 -20.05
C GLN A 15 18.23 9.32 -19.07
N ASP A 16 18.35 8.02 -18.81
CA ASP A 16 17.50 7.32 -17.86
C ASP A 16 18.02 7.45 -16.42
N ILE A 17 17.05 7.53 -15.49
CA ILE A 17 17.34 7.55 -14.06
C ILE A 17 17.23 6.12 -13.54
N ASP A 18 18.26 5.67 -12.82
CA ASP A 18 18.17 4.45 -12.04
C ASP A 18 17.38 4.72 -10.75
N LEU A 19 16.18 4.12 -10.66
CA LEU A 19 15.31 4.22 -9.50
C LEU A 19 16.01 3.81 -8.20
N PHE A 20 16.84 2.78 -8.24
CA PHE A 20 17.54 2.29 -7.04
C PHE A 20 18.68 3.21 -6.60
N GLU A 21 19.31 3.93 -7.52
CA GLU A 21 20.25 4.99 -7.16
C GLU A 21 19.55 6.19 -6.52
N VAL A 22 18.40 6.58 -7.07
CA VAL A 22 17.56 7.63 -6.48
C VAL A 22 17.12 7.27 -5.06
N LEU A 23 16.62 6.05 -4.86
CA LEU A 23 16.22 5.57 -3.54
C LEU A 23 17.42 5.51 -2.58
N ALA A 24 18.58 5.05 -3.05
CA ALA A 24 19.80 5.04 -2.25
C ALA A 24 20.26 6.45 -1.85
N ALA A 25 20.07 7.46 -2.70
CA ALA A 25 20.35 8.86 -2.36
C ALA A 25 19.40 9.38 -1.29
N ILE A 26 18.09 9.06 -1.41
CA ILE A 26 17.08 9.36 -0.38
C ILE A 26 17.48 8.72 0.96
N ASP A 27 17.78 7.44 0.97
CA ASP A 27 18.17 6.69 2.16
C ASP A 27 19.39 7.28 2.87
N ARG A 28 20.40 7.71 2.11
CA ARG A 28 21.62 8.35 2.63
C ARG A 28 21.43 9.79 3.05
N LYS A 29 20.25 10.37 2.82
CA LYS A 29 19.97 11.80 3.03
C LYS A 29 20.84 12.69 2.15
N ASP A 30 21.07 12.29 0.91
CA ASP A 30 21.84 13.06 -0.04
C ASP A 30 20.99 14.20 -0.64
N TYR A 31 20.97 15.31 0.06
CA TYR A 31 20.20 16.49 -0.35
C TYR A 31 20.73 17.12 -1.66
N ALA A 32 22.04 16.93 -1.93
CA ALA A 32 22.68 17.51 -3.10
C ALA A 32 22.45 16.69 -4.39
N TYR A 33 22.11 15.42 -4.27
CA TYR A 33 21.89 14.54 -5.42
C TYR A 33 20.91 15.14 -6.46
N TYR A 34 19.84 15.79 -6.02
CA TYR A 34 18.87 16.43 -6.92
C TYR A 34 19.51 17.49 -7.81
N ASP A 35 20.51 18.23 -7.30
CA ASP A 35 21.20 19.28 -8.06
C ASP A 35 22.17 18.70 -9.11
N THR A 36 22.57 17.44 -8.98
CA THR A 36 23.42 16.75 -9.96
C THR A 36 22.65 16.25 -11.19
N LEU A 37 21.31 16.19 -11.10
CA LEU A 37 20.45 15.69 -12.15
C LEU A 37 20.25 16.74 -13.26
N SER A 38 20.20 16.27 -14.51
CA SER A 38 19.78 17.12 -15.63
C SER A 38 18.29 17.51 -15.49
N GLU A 39 17.87 18.55 -16.19
CA GLU A 39 16.47 18.99 -16.20
C GLU A 39 15.52 17.89 -16.73
N GLU A 40 15.98 17.06 -17.65
CA GLU A 40 15.21 15.92 -18.17
C GLU A 40 15.08 14.83 -17.12
N GLN A 41 16.13 14.55 -16.38
CA GLN A 41 16.11 13.60 -15.26
C GLN A 41 15.22 14.10 -14.12
N LYS A 42 15.29 15.37 -13.77
CA LYS A 42 14.42 15.97 -12.73
C LYS A 42 12.94 15.80 -13.06
N LYS A 43 12.54 15.91 -14.34
CA LYS A 43 11.15 15.67 -14.77
C LYS A 43 10.69 14.22 -14.57
N LYS A 44 11.62 13.26 -14.55
CA LYS A 44 11.34 11.84 -14.29
C LYS A 44 11.23 11.52 -12.79
N ILE A 45 11.64 12.43 -11.91
CA ILE A 45 11.43 12.31 -10.46
C ILE A 45 9.95 12.53 -10.15
N VAL A 46 9.24 11.43 -9.84
CA VAL A 46 7.83 11.46 -9.45
C VAL A 46 7.72 11.21 -7.95
N PRO A 47 7.51 12.25 -7.13
CA PRO A 47 7.56 12.14 -5.66
C PRO A 47 6.59 11.10 -5.09
N LYS A 48 5.40 10.96 -5.67
CA LYS A 48 4.41 9.95 -5.26
C LYS A 48 4.92 8.53 -5.46
N VAL A 49 5.55 8.25 -6.61
CA VAL A 49 6.13 6.93 -6.90
C VAL A 49 7.30 6.64 -5.97
N LEU A 50 8.17 7.63 -5.73
CA LEU A 50 9.29 7.48 -4.79
C LEU A 50 8.81 7.23 -3.36
N ALA A 51 7.74 7.89 -2.90
CA ALA A 51 7.15 7.64 -1.60
C ALA A 51 6.65 6.20 -1.45
N MET A 52 6.02 5.64 -2.49
CA MET A 52 5.55 4.25 -2.50
C MET A 52 6.73 3.27 -2.44
N TRP A 53 7.78 3.51 -3.22
CA TRP A 53 8.98 2.67 -3.20
C TRP A 53 9.76 2.82 -1.89
N PHE A 54 9.85 4.02 -1.33
CA PHE A 54 10.49 4.29 -0.05
C PHE A 54 9.84 3.49 1.09
N SER A 55 8.53 3.38 1.13
CA SER A 55 7.82 2.58 2.12
C SER A 55 7.92 1.07 1.90
N SER A 56 8.38 0.62 0.71
CA SER A 56 8.52 -0.79 0.34
C SER A 56 9.95 -1.29 0.57
N VAL A 57 10.45 -1.19 1.80
CA VAL A 57 11.78 -1.67 2.19
C VAL A 57 11.73 -3.14 2.60
N GLN A 58 12.75 -3.90 2.23
CA GLN A 58 12.92 -5.28 2.66
C GLN A 58 13.89 -5.36 3.84
N GLY A 59 13.49 -6.05 4.90
CA GLY A 59 14.30 -6.20 6.10
C GLY A 59 13.47 -6.64 7.31
N SER A 60 13.94 -6.31 8.52
CA SER A 60 13.21 -6.61 9.75
C SER A 60 11.91 -5.82 9.85
N ASP A 61 10.96 -6.33 10.63
CA ASP A 61 9.69 -5.66 10.89
C ASP A 61 9.88 -4.23 11.42
N ALA A 62 10.86 -4.03 12.29
CA ALA A 62 11.19 -2.71 12.83
C ALA A 62 11.66 -1.74 11.73
N LEU A 63 12.44 -2.21 10.74
CA LEU A 63 12.86 -1.41 9.60
C LEU A 63 11.68 -1.05 8.71
N GLN A 64 10.82 -2.01 8.42
CA GLN A 64 9.60 -1.78 7.62
C GLN A 64 8.67 -0.79 8.32
N GLN A 65 8.43 -0.96 9.61
CA GLN A 65 7.63 -0.02 10.41
C GLN A 65 8.22 1.39 10.40
N TYR A 66 9.55 1.52 10.54
CA TYR A 66 10.22 2.82 10.45
C TYR A 66 9.91 3.51 9.13
N HIS A 67 10.07 2.81 7.99
CA HIS A 67 9.85 3.40 6.68
C HIS A 67 8.39 3.79 6.45
N ILE A 68 7.43 2.96 6.90
CA ILE A 68 5.99 3.26 6.82
C ILE A 68 5.65 4.49 7.68
N ILE A 69 6.12 4.53 8.93
CA ILE A 69 5.87 5.65 9.85
C ILE A 69 6.51 6.93 9.31
N SER A 70 7.76 6.86 8.82
CA SER A 70 8.47 8.01 8.26
C SER A 70 7.80 8.52 6.99
N ALA A 71 7.35 7.62 6.11
CA ALA A 71 6.58 7.99 4.91
C ALA A 71 5.29 8.73 5.29
N ASN A 72 4.55 8.25 6.28
CA ASN A 72 3.32 8.89 6.73
C ASN A 72 3.57 10.23 7.43
N SER A 73 4.56 10.29 8.31
CA SER A 73 4.83 11.47 9.14
C SER A 73 5.47 12.63 8.38
N TYR A 74 6.36 12.34 7.44
CA TYR A 74 7.11 13.37 6.70
C TYR A 74 6.58 13.53 5.27
N ILE A 75 6.44 12.42 4.52
CA ILE A 75 6.14 12.49 3.10
C ILE A 75 4.66 12.79 2.87
N ASN A 76 3.76 11.92 3.33
CA ASN A 76 2.33 12.04 3.06
C ASN A 76 1.72 13.31 3.65
N LYS A 77 2.20 13.74 4.82
CA LYS A 77 1.68 14.92 5.51
C LYS A 77 2.05 16.23 4.81
N HIS A 78 3.22 16.30 4.18
CA HIS A 78 3.77 17.59 3.74
C HIS A 78 3.96 17.71 2.23
N MET A 79 4.22 16.60 1.52
CA MET A 79 4.68 16.60 0.13
C MET A 79 3.66 17.10 -0.89
N PHE A 80 2.36 16.94 -0.62
CA PHE A 80 1.31 17.12 -1.63
C PHE A 80 0.52 18.43 -1.48
N SER A 81 0.99 19.38 -0.68
CA SER A 81 0.41 20.71 -0.63
C SER A 81 0.74 21.50 -1.91
N ASP A 82 -0.10 22.48 -2.26
CA ASP A 82 0.10 23.34 -3.45
C ASP A 82 1.45 24.05 -3.45
N PHE A 83 1.93 24.43 -2.27
CA PHE A 83 3.26 25.03 -2.13
C PHE A 83 4.36 24.04 -2.49
N MET A 84 4.27 22.82 -1.98
CA MET A 84 5.28 21.79 -2.19
C MET A 84 5.33 21.30 -3.63
N THR A 85 4.17 21.14 -4.28
CA THR A 85 4.12 20.71 -5.69
C THR A 85 4.77 21.71 -6.65
N LYS A 86 4.81 22.99 -6.28
CA LYS A 86 5.52 24.03 -7.02
C LYS A 86 7.02 24.11 -6.73
N ASN A 87 7.50 23.34 -5.75
CA ASN A 87 8.89 23.35 -5.29
C ASN A 87 9.50 21.94 -5.29
N PRO A 88 9.84 21.36 -6.47
CA PRO A 88 10.30 19.98 -6.57
C PRO A 88 11.56 19.67 -5.74
N LYS A 89 12.48 20.64 -5.62
CA LYS A 89 13.66 20.47 -4.76
C LYS A 89 13.29 20.33 -3.28
N LEU A 90 12.27 21.05 -2.83
CA LEU A 90 11.78 20.93 -1.46
C LEU A 90 11.10 19.57 -1.23
N GLN A 91 10.37 19.05 -2.23
CA GLN A 91 9.84 17.68 -2.19
C GLN A 91 10.98 16.64 -2.07
N TRP A 92 12.08 16.82 -2.81
CA TRP A 92 13.27 15.98 -2.69
C TRP A 92 13.84 16.01 -1.27
N MET A 93 13.96 17.20 -0.68
CA MET A 93 14.49 17.36 0.68
C MET A 93 13.62 16.63 1.72
N ILE A 94 12.29 16.65 1.59
CA ILE A 94 11.39 15.91 2.48
C ILE A 94 11.58 14.40 2.35
N LEU A 95 11.74 13.87 1.13
CA LEU A 95 12.08 12.47 0.92
C LEU A 95 13.38 12.10 1.64
N CYS A 96 14.41 12.93 1.51
CA CYS A 96 15.68 12.70 2.20
C CYS A 96 15.58 12.78 3.72
N VAL A 97 14.75 13.67 4.28
CA VAL A 97 14.52 13.75 5.73
C VAL A 97 13.98 12.43 6.27
N ALA A 98 13.08 11.78 5.53
CA ALA A 98 12.50 10.49 5.91
C ALA A 98 13.53 9.34 5.91
N GLY A 99 14.60 9.42 5.14
CA GLY A 99 15.64 8.40 5.03
C GLY A 99 16.33 8.07 6.37
N LEU A 100 16.94 6.90 6.46
CA LEU A 100 17.59 6.39 7.68
C LEU A 100 19.07 6.80 7.82
N GLY A 101 19.66 7.45 6.81
CA GLY A 101 21.05 7.84 6.76
C GLY A 101 21.99 6.78 6.16
N LYS A 102 21.47 5.64 5.72
CA LYS A 102 22.21 4.57 5.06
C LYS A 102 21.35 3.86 4.03
N LYS A 103 21.95 3.43 2.92
CA LYS A 103 21.29 2.70 1.84
C LYS A 103 20.50 1.50 2.39
N GLN A 104 19.27 1.35 1.93
CA GLN A 104 18.40 0.21 2.20
C GLN A 104 18.17 -0.61 0.93
N PHE A 105 17.59 -1.79 1.09
CA PHE A 105 17.15 -2.61 -0.02
C PHE A 105 15.64 -2.44 -0.21
N HIS A 106 15.26 -1.77 -1.28
CA HIS A 106 13.86 -1.58 -1.65
C HIS A 106 13.43 -2.66 -2.63
N LYS A 107 12.28 -3.27 -2.34
CA LYS A 107 11.63 -4.22 -3.22
C LYS A 107 10.15 -3.86 -3.26
N TRP A 108 9.61 -3.76 -4.46
CA TRP A 108 8.17 -3.53 -4.58
C TRP A 108 7.40 -4.62 -3.84
N ILE A 109 6.64 -4.21 -2.83
CA ILE A 109 5.73 -5.08 -2.11
C ILE A 109 4.35 -4.78 -2.71
N PRO A 110 3.81 -5.69 -3.55
CA PRO A 110 2.49 -5.49 -4.10
C PRO A 110 1.51 -5.40 -2.93
N GLN A 111 0.69 -4.35 -2.92
CA GLN A 111 -0.46 -4.34 -2.03
C GLN A 111 -1.32 -5.56 -2.42
N LEU A 112 -1.60 -6.40 -1.45
CA LEU A 112 -2.62 -7.42 -1.59
C LEU A 112 -3.94 -6.68 -1.81
N ARG A 113 -4.28 -6.45 -3.07
CA ARG A 113 -5.61 -5.98 -3.41
C ARG A 113 -6.52 -7.18 -3.22
N GLU A 114 -7.39 -7.09 -2.26
CA GLU A 114 -8.54 -7.98 -2.15
C GLU A 114 -9.22 -8.02 -3.53
N ARG A 115 -9.43 -9.20 -4.08
CA ARG A 115 -10.13 -9.38 -5.35
C ARG A 115 -11.53 -9.87 -5.04
N VAL A 116 -12.50 -9.51 -5.86
CA VAL A 116 -13.86 -10.05 -5.73
C VAL A 116 -13.86 -11.59 -5.66
N ALA A 117 -12.90 -12.24 -6.34
CA ALA A 117 -12.71 -13.69 -6.26
C ALA A 117 -12.28 -14.20 -4.87
N ASP A 118 -11.66 -13.35 -4.06
CA ASP A 118 -11.19 -13.71 -2.73
C ASP A 118 -12.32 -13.58 -1.68
N LEU A 119 -13.44 -12.92 -2.03
CA LEU A 119 -14.64 -12.77 -1.21
C LEU A 119 -15.63 -13.96 -1.37
N ARG A 120 -15.14 -15.16 -1.65
CA ARG A 120 -16.00 -16.33 -1.94
C ARG A 120 -16.50 -17.07 -0.71
N GLU A 121 -15.90 -16.83 0.44
CA GLU A 121 -16.22 -17.51 1.68
C GLU A 121 -16.66 -16.52 2.74
N LYS A 122 -17.71 -16.90 3.49
CA LYS A 122 -18.14 -16.11 4.65
C LYS A 122 -17.09 -16.24 5.75
N ALA A 123 -16.68 -15.11 6.30
CA ALA A 123 -15.86 -15.10 7.49
C ALA A 123 -16.66 -15.55 8.73
N THR A 124 -16.02 -16.31 9.61
CA THR A 124 -16.61 -16.66 10.90
C THR A 124 -15.97 -15.84 12.02
N VAL A 125 -16.76 -15.49 13.04
CA VAL A 125 -16.25 -14.77 14.23
C VAL A 125 -15.10 -15.51 14.88
N SER A 126 -15.12 -16.83 14.87
CA SER A 126 -14.08 -17.67 15.47
C SER A 126 -12.74 -17.54 14.77
N GLU A 127 -12.72 -17.58 13.43
CA GLU A 127 -11.50 -17.42 12.62
C GLU A 127 -10.91 -16.03 12.78
N VAL A 128 -11.77 -15.01 12.81
CA VAL A 128 -11.37 -13.62 13.02
C VAL A 128 -10.78 -13.42 14.41
N LYS A 129 -11.37 -14.04 15.45
CA LYS A 129 -10.81 -14.03 16.83
C LYS A 129 -9.43 -14.66 16.89
N GLU A 130 -9.23 -15.80 16.26
CA GLU A 130 -7.91 -16.45 16.20
C GLU A 130 -6.88 -15.57 15.48
N PHE A 131 -7.28 -14.90 14.41
CA PHE A 131 -6.42 -13.97 13.69
C PHE A 131 -6.00 -12.80 14.58
N TYR A 132 -6.96 -12.13 15.25
CA TYR A 132 -6.65 -11.00 16.13
C TYR A 132 -5.79 -11.41 17.33
N LYS A 133 -6.00 -12.58 17.93
CA LYS A 133 -5.14 -13.11 19.02
C LYS A 133 -3.69 -13.32 18.60
N LYS A 134 -3.45 -13.69 17.34
CA LYS A 134 -2.09 -13.84 16.81
C LYS A 134 -1.37 -12.50 16.67
N ILE A 135 -2.11 -11.44 16.33
CA ILE A 135 -1.55 -10.09 16.11
C ILE A 135 -1.41 -9.34 17.45
N TYR A 136 -2.46 -9.37 18.26
CA TYR A 136 -2.55 -8.60 19.50
C TYR A 136 -2.51 -9.54 20.71
N LYS A 137 -1.30 -9.83 21.19
CA LYS A 137 -1.07 -10.79 22.29
C LYS A 137 -1.76 -10.43 23.62
N ASN A 138 -2.01 -9.15 23.86
CA ASN A 138 -2.56 -8.63 25.11
C ASN A 138 -3.94 -7.99 24.95
N ILE A 139 -4.68 -8.34 23.90
CA ILE A 139 -6.04 -7.85 23.69
C ILE A 139 -6.98 -8.45 24.75
N ASP A 140 -7.79 -7.63 25.40
CA ASP A 140 -8.83 -8.11 26.31
C ASP A 140 -9.97 -8.79 25.53
N ASN A 141 -10.74 -9.64 26.22
CA ASN A 141 -11.76 -10.44 25.57
C ASN A 141 -12.93 -9.63 25.04
N ASP A 142 -13.29 -8.52 25.67
CA ASP A 142 -14.43 -7.69 25.25
C ASP A 142 -14.08 -6.95 23.96
N THR A 143 -12.94 -6.27 23.93
CA THR A 143 -12.41 -5.64 22.72
C THR A 143 -12.21 -6.65 21.58
N LEU A 144 -11.71 -7.87 21.90
CA LEU A 144 -11.56 -8.92 20.91
C LEU A 144 -12.90 -9.36 20.31
N ASN A 145 -13.94 -9.48 21.13
CA ASN A 145 -15.27 -9.84 20.68
C ASN A 145 -15.84 -8.76 19.74
N GLU A 146 -15.84 -7.51 20.19
CA GLU A 146 -16.37 -6.39 19.42
C GLU A 146 -15.67 -6.23 18.07
N LEU A 147 -14.33 -6.25 18.04
CA LEU A 147 -13.56 -6.13 16.80
C LEU A 147 -13.84 -7.31 15.86
N SER A 148 -13.96 -8.52 16.41
CA SER A 148 -14.19 -9.71 15.59
C SER A 148 -15.59 -9.72 14.99
N GLU A 149 -16.59 -9.29 15.71
CA GLU A 149 -17.95 -9.16 15.21
C GLU A 149 -18.04 -8.07 14.12
N LEU A 150 -17.46 -6.90 14.40
CA LEU A 150 -17.45 -5.78 13.45
C LEU A 150 -16.79 -6.19 12.12
N TYR A 151 -15.61 -6.81 12.17
CA TYR A 151 -14.90 -7.26 10.99
C TYR A 151 -15.66 -8.36 10.24
N THR A 152 -16.20 -9.35 10.97
CA THR A 152 -17.00 -10.43 10.36
C THR A 152 -18.23 -9.89 9.64
N ASN A 153 -18.94 -8.95 10.25
CA ASN A 153 -20.10 -8.33 9.66
C ASN A 153 -19.75 -7.56 8.38
N GLN A 154 -18.65 -6.82 8.39
CA GLN A 154 -18.17 -6.10 7.20
C GLN A 154 -17.77 -7.06 6.08
N GLN A 155 -17.07 -8.15 6.37
CA GLN A 155 -16.69 -9.15 5.38
C GLN A 155 -17.90 -9.88 4.81
N ASN A 156 -18.88 -10.20 5.62
CA ASN A 156 -20.10 -10.88 5.16
C ASN A 156 -20.96 -9.98 4.27
N LYS A 157 -21.00 -8.67 4.51
CA LYS A 157 -21.63 -7.71 3.59
C LYS A 157 -20.92 -7.70 2.23
N LYS A 158 -19.60 -7.62 2.22
CA LYS A 158 -18.80 -7.70 0.98
C LYS A 158 -19.03 -9.01 0.24
N TYR A 159 -19.05 -10.14 0.95
CA TYR A 159 -19.36 -11.45 0.40
C TYR A 159 -20.71 -11.46 -0.29
N TYR A 160 -21.76 -10.92 0.35
CA TYR A 160 -23.09 -10.84 -0.22
C TYR A 160 -23.08 -10.08 -1.57
N PHE A 161 -22.53 -8.88 -1.58
CA PHE A 161 -22.49 -8.06 -2.81
C PHE A 161 -21.65 -8.71 -3.92
N ALA A 162 -20.53 -9.31 -3.58
CA ALA A 162 -19.67 -10.00 -4.55
C ALA A 162 -20.37 -11.19 -5.23
N ASN A 163 -21.23 -11.90 -4.49
CA ASN A 163 -21.97 -13.04 -5.03
C ASN A 163 -23.24 -12.65 -5.77
N LYS A 164 -23.94 -11.64 -5.26
CA LYS A 164 -25.19 -11.16 -5.88
C LYS A 164 -24.93 -10.37 -7.17
N PHE A 165 -23.81 -9.66 -7.23
CA PHE A 165 -23.45 -8.78 -8.35
C PHE A 165 -22.02 -9.09 -8.83
N PRO A 166 -21.80 -10.23 -9.52
CA PRO A 166 -20.46 -10.69 -9.89
C PRO A 166 -19.68 -9.75 -10.82
N GLU A 167 -20.40 -8.88 -11.55
CA GLU A 167 -19.80 -7.86 -12.43
C GLU A 167 -19.41 -6.57 -11.71
N MET A 168 -19.75 -6.44 -10.43
CA MET A 168 -19.47 -5.24 -9.66
C MET A 168 -17.98 -5.14 -9.35
N LYS A 169 -17.44 -3.93 -9.42
CA LYS A 169 -16.04 -3.69 -9.03
C LYS A 169 -15.89 -3.69 -7.51
N LEU A 170 -14.71 -4.14 -7.03
CA LEU A 170 -14.43 -4.19 -5.61
C LEU A 170 -14.68 -2.86 -4.89
N GLN A 171 -14.32 -1.73 -5.53
CA GLN A 171 -14.54 -0.39 -4.96
C GLN A 171 -16.02 -0.09 -4.71
N ASP A 172 -16.89 -0.51 -5.62
CA ASP A 172 -18.32 -0.30 -5.51
C ASP A 172 -18.92 -1.21 -4.41
N ILE A 173 -18.40 -2.44 -4.29
CA ILE A 173 -18.74 -3.38 -3.19
C ILE A 173 -18.31 -2.80 -1.84
N GLU A 174 -17.11 -2.24 -1.73
CA GLU A 174 -16.62 -1.60 -0.50
C GLU A 174 -17.53 -0.45 -0.08
N VAL A 175 -17.87 0.46 -1.01
CA VAL A 175 -18.74 1.58 -0.75
C VAL A 175 -20.13 1.09 -0.30
N LEU A 176 -20.77 0.17 -1.03
CA LEU A 176 -22.09 -0.34 -0.65
C LEU A 176 -22.07 -1.04 0.70
N SER A 177 -21.01 -1.78 1.03
CA SER A 177 -20.89 -2.46 2.32
C SER A 177 -20.80 -1.51 3.53
N GLU A 178 -20.47 -0.23 3.30
CA GLU A 178 -20.46 0.80 4.35
C GLU A 178 -21.87 1.36 4.62
N PHE A 179 -22.72 1.43 3.58
CA PHE A 179 -24.04 2.09 3.67
C PHE A 179 -25.18 1.14 4.00
N VAL A 180 -25.02 -0.16 3.79
CA VAL A 180 -26.09 -1.15 3.99
C VAL A 180 -25.80 -2.00 5.22
N THR A 181 -26.80 -2.24 6.06
CA THR A 181 -26.72 -3.14 7.22
C THR A 181 -26.97 -4.59 6.83
N LEU A 182 -26.56 -5.55 7.67
CA LEU A 182 -26.87 -6.97 7.43
C LEU A 182 -28.38 -7.23 7.50
N ASP A 183 -29.09 -6.56 8.41
CA ASP A 183 -30.53 -6.71 8.56
C ASP A 183 -31.27 -6.26 7.30
N GLU A 184 -30.86 -5.16 6.67
CA GLU A 184 -31.40 -4.70 5.39
C GLU A 184 -31.13 -5.69 4.26
N ILE A 185 -29.97 -6.33 4.26
CA ILE A 185 -29.62 -7.37 3.29
C ILE A 185 -30.51 -8.60 3.47
N GLU A 186 -30.70 -9.06 4.70
CA GLU A 186 -31.53 -10.22 5.04
C GLU A 186 -33.01 -9.95 4.70
N GLN A 187 -33.50 -8.76 4.99
CA GLN A 187 -34.86 -8.35 4.62
C GLN A 187 -35.05 -8.34 3.10
N TYR A 188 -34.09 -7.82 2.36
CA TYR A 188 -34.16 -7.82 0.90
C TYR A 188 -34.12 -9.25 0.31
N GLU A 189 -33.37 -10.19 0.92
CA GLU A 189 -33.38 -11.59 0.49
C GLU A 189 -34.74 -12.25 0.73
N GLN A 190 -35.39 -11.96 1.86
CA GLN A 190 -36.76 -12.48 2.18
C GLN A 190 -37.80 -11.94 1.22
N ASP A 191 -37.75 -10.64 0.91
CA ASP A 191 -38.68 -9.99 0.01
C ASP A 191 -38.48 -10.40 -1.47
N SER A 192 -37.27 -10.74 -1.85
CA SER A 192 -36.90 -11.14 -3.23
C SER A 192 -37.08 -12.63 -3.48
N GLY A 193 -37.31 -13.43 -2.45
CA GLY A 193 -37.48 -14.89 -2.50
C GLY A 193 -38.97 -15.33 -2.69
N ASN A 194 -39.89 -14.38 -2.79
CA ASN A 194 -41.27 -14.55 -3.17
C ASN A 194 -41.48 -14.03 -4.59
#